data_f2f016ed5c48d71a9a93699bd80ce352
#
_entry.id   f2f016ed5c48d71a9a93699bd80ce352
#
_cell.length_a   1.000
_cell.length_b   1.000
_cell.length_c   1.000
_cell.angle_alpha   90.00
_cell.angle_beta   90.00
_cell.angle_gamma   90.00
#
_symmetry.space_group_name_H-M   'P 1'
#
loop_
_entity.id
_entity.type
_entity.pdbx_description
1 polymer ?
#
loop_
_entity_poly.entity_id
_entity_poly.type
_entity_poly.pdbx_seq_one_letter_code
_entity_poly.pdbx_strand_id
1 'polypeptide(L)'
;IVDGVDGKVYIDPDEETMASMQKKQKKDQEQKELLNQLKGKENVTKSGQKINVYANIGNVSDLGAVLKNDAGGVGLFRSEFLYLENSTYPTEEQQFAAYKQVVESMAGKKVIIRTLDIGADKQVDYFNLAKEENPALGYRAIRICLTRPEIFKTQLRALYRASVYGNLSIMFPMIISVKEVRKIKEIIEEVKAELREEGLPLKEDVELG
;
A
#
# COMPACT_ATOMS: atom_id res chain seq x y z
N ILE A 1 -25.63 -23.15 -2.04
CA ILE A 1 -25.01 -22.37 -0.95
C ILE A 1 -23.51 -22.47 -1.10
N VAL A 2 -22.81 -21.36 -0.89
CA VAL A 2 -21.34 -21.34 -0.85
C VAL A 2 -20.92 -20.98 0.57
N ASP A 3 -20.16 -21.85 1.20
CA ASP A 3 -19.54 -21.63 2.49
C ASP A 3 -18.02 -21.38 2.28
N GLY A 4 -17.65 -20.12 2.20
CA GLY A 4 -16.26 -19.71 2.00
C GLY A 4 -15.34 -19.93 3.20
N VAL A 5 -15.88 -20.17 4.40
CA VAL A 5 -15.11 -20.46 5.62
C VAL A 5 -14.65 -21.91 5.62
N ASP A 6 -15.57 -22.84 5.33
CA ASP A 6 -15.28 -24.27 5.33
C ASP A 6 -14.89 -24.79 3.94
N GLY A 7 -14.89 -23.93 2.91
CA GLY A 7 -14.56 -24.28 1.53
C GLY A 7 -15.55 -25.27 0.90
N LYS A 8 -16.83 -25.20 1.28
CA LYS A 8 -17.87 -26.12 0.85
C LYS A 8 -18.89 -25.44 -0.06
N VAL A 9 -19.36 -26.19 -1.04
CA VAL A 9 -20.49 -25.81 -1.91
C VAL A 9 -21.57 -26.87 -1.76
N TYR A 10 -22.80 -26.42 -1.47
CA TYR A 10 -23.96 -27.26 -1.36
C TYR A 10 -24.88 -26.99 -2.56
N ILE A 11 -25.13 -28.02 -3.36
CA ILE A 11 -26.06 -28.00 -4.51
C ILE A 11 -27.34 -28.68 -4.06
N ASP A 12 -28.50 -28.06 -4.28
CA ASP A 12 -29.81 -28.54 -3.85
C ASP A 12 -29.82 -29.07 -2.39
N PRO A 13 -29.42 -28.21 -1.42
CA PRO A 13 -29.34 -28.63 -0.02
C PRO A 13 -30.72 -29.02 0.54
N ASP A 14 -30.75 -30.03 1.38
CA ASP A 14 -31.93 -30.41 2.14
C ASP A 14 -32.32 -29.35 3.20
N GLU A 15 -33.49 -29.51 3.81
CA GLU A 15 -34.02 -28.55 4.79
C GLU A 15 -33.11 -28.41 6.03
N GLU A 16 -32.47 -29.49 6.46
CA GLU A 16 -31.59 -29.51 7.63
C GLU A 16 -30.30 -28.72 7.34
N THR A 17 -29.71 -28.94 6.16
CA THR A 17 -28.56 -28.20 5.69
C THR A 17 -28.88 -26.70 5.51
N MET A 18 -30.06 -26.39 4.94
CA MET A 18 -30.52 -25.00 4.81
C MET A 18 -30.65 -24.32 6.17
N ALA A 19 -31.31 -24.95 7.13
CA ALA A 19 -31.48 -24.39 8.47
C ALA A 19 -30.14 -24.19 9.19
N SER A 20 -29.22 -25.13 9.05
CA SER A 20 -27.86 -25.04 9.60
C SER A 20 -27.07 -23.87 9.02
N MET A 21 -27.11 -23.71 7.69
CA MET A 21 -26.39 -22.63 7.00
C MET A 21 -27.02 -21.26 7.27
N GLN A 22 -28.35 -21.16 7.38
CA GLN A 22 -29.01 -19.91 7.80
C GLN A 22 -28.62 -19.50 9.22
N LYS A 23 -28.51 -20.47 10.15
CA LYS A 23 -28.03 -20.20 11.51
C LYS A 23 -26.57 -19.70 11.53
N LYS A 24 -25.71 -20.30 10.68
CA LYS A 24 -24.32 -19.87 10.51
C LYS A 24 -24.28 -18.45 9.95
N GLN A 25 -25.02 -18.17 8.89
CA GLN A 25 -25.12 -16.84 8.28
C GLN A 25 -25.60 -15.78 9.28
N LYS A 26 -26.61 -16.08 10.08
CA LYS A 26 -27.11 -15.18 11.11
C LYS A 26 -26.04 -14.86 12.15
N LYS A 27 -25.31 -15.87 12.62
CA LYS A 27 -24.19 -15.68 13.56
C LYS A 27 -23.09 -14.82 12.97
N ASP A 28 -22.73 -15.02 11.70
CA ASP A 28 -21.72 -14.20 11.01
C ASP A 28 -22.19 -12.76 10.86
N GLN A 29 -23.49 -12.55 10.59
CA GLN A 29 -24.08 -11.22 10.51
C GLN A 29 -24.05 -10.50 11.88
N GLU A 30 -24.45 -11.18 12.95
CA GLU A 30 -24.40 -10.64 14.31
C GLU A 30 -22.96 -10.25 14.71
N GLN A 31 -21.99 -11.08 14.34
CA GLN A 31 -20.57 -10.77 14.56
C GLN A 31 -20.11 -9.54 13.78
N LYS A 32 -20.50 -9.40 12.51
CA LYS A 32 -20.21 -8.21 11.70
C LYS A 32 -20.82 -6.94 12.30
N GLU A 33 -22.05 -7.03 12.80
CA GLU A 33 -22.74 -5.90 13.45
C GLU A 33 -22.02 -5.49 14.76
N LEU A 34 -21.59 -6.47 15.56
CA LEU A 34 -20.78 -6.22 16.76
C LEU A 34 -19.47 -5.51 16.42
N LEU A 35 -18.74 -5.95 15.38
CA LEU A 35 -17.53 -5.30 14.92
C LEU A 35 -17.80 -3.87 14.41
N ASN A 36 -18.93 -3.65 13.73
CA ASN A 36 -19.30 -2.30 13.28
C ASN A 36 -19.52 -1.31 14.44
N GLN A 37 -19.93 -1.79 15.62
CA GLN A 37 -20.08 -0.93 16.82
C GLN A 37 -18.75 -0.43 17.38
N LEU A 38 -17.62 -1.00 16.94
CA LEU A 38 -16.28 -0.57 17.32
C LEU A 38 -15.77 0.60 16.48
N LYS A 39 -16.42 0.92 15.36
CA LYS A 39 -16.04 2.05 14.50
C LYS A 39 -16.17 3.37 15.26
N GLY A 40 -15.23 4.27 15.04
CA GLY A 40 -15.16 5.55 15.72
C GLY A 40 -14.72 5.49 17.18
N LYS A 41 -14.45 4.30 17.73
CA LYS A 41 -13.91 4.15 19.08
C LYS A 41 -12.38 4.17 19.03
N GLU A 42 -11.78 4.73 20.08
CA GLU A 42 -10.33 4.69 20.23
C GLU A 42 -9.82 3.25 20.40
N ASN A 43 -8.74 2.93 19.67
CA ASN A 43 -8.06 1.65 19.83
C ASN A 43 -7.11 1.74 21.03
N VAL A 44 -7.51 1.17 22.15
CA VAL A 44 -6.73 1.15 23.39
C VAL A 44 -6.55 -0.27 23.90
N THR A 45 -5.39 -0.54 24.48
CA THR A 45 -5.12 -1.80 25.20
C THR A 45 -5.93 -1.87 26.49
N LYS A 46 -5.96 -3.04 27.14
CA LYS A 46 -6.56 -3.18 28.47
C LYS A 46 -5.87 -2.32 29.55
N SER A 47 -4.61 -1.95 29.33
CA SER A 47 -3.85 -1.04 30.18
C SER A 47 -4.06 0.44 29.89
N GLY A 48 -4.92 0.79 28.91
CA GLY A 48 -5.20 2.17 28.53
C GLY A 48 -4.24 2.78 27.51
N GLN A 49 -3.28 2.00 26.98
CA GLN A 49 -2.35 2.50 25.95
C GLN A 49 -3.07 2.61 24.61
N LYS A 50 -2.99 3.78 23.98
CA LYS A 50 -3.53 4.02 22.64
C LYS A 50 -2.66 3.35 21.58
N ILE A 51 -3.31 2.64 20.65
CA ILE A 51 -2.67 1.94 19.53
C ILE A 51 -3.25 2.49 18.22
N ASN A 52 -2.37 2.89 17.30
CA ASN A 52 -2.80 3.28 15.97
C ASN A 52 -2.98 2.03 15.09
N VAL A 53 -4.18 1.87 14.54
CA VAL A 53 -4.52 0.76 13.62
C VAL A 53 -4.68 1.32 12.23
N TYR A 54 -3.80 0.91 11.31
CA TYR A 54 -3.76 1.39 9.94
C TYR A 54 -4.13 0.28 8.95
N ALA A 55 -4.66 0.68 7.80
CA ALA A 55 -4.97 -0.22 6.71
C ALA A 55 -3.72 -0.59 5.90
N ASN A 56 -3.74 -1.77 5.30
CA ASN A 56 -2.80 -2.20 4.27
C ASN A 56 -3.58 -2.30 2.95
N ILE A 57 -3.18 -1.55 1.94
CA ILE A 57 -3.86 -1.47 0.65
C ILE A 57 -2.90 -1.72 -0.51
N GLY A 58 -3.43 -2.22 -1.62
CA GLY A 58 -2.68 -2.49 -2.85
C GLY A 58 -2.97 -1.50 -3.97
N ASN A 59 -4.19 -0.96 -3.99
CA ASN A 59 -4.62 -0.03 -5.02
C ASN A 59 -5.62 1.01 -4.48
N VAL A 60 -5.97 1.96 -5.32
CA VAL A 60 -6.88 3.06 -4.99
C VAL A 60 -8.30 2.55 -4.70
N SER A 61 -8.74 1.45 -5.32
CA SER A 61 -10.09 0.89 -5.10
C SER A 61 -10.30 0.38 -3.67
N ASP A 62 -9.24 0.07 -2.93
CA ASP A 62 -9.30 -0.36 -1.54
C ASP A 62 -9.76 0.78 -0.59
N LEU A 63 -9.65 2.05 -1.02
CA LEU A 63 -10.00 3.22 -0.19
C LEU A 63 -11.43 3.19 0.34
N GLY A 64 -12.38 2.70 -0.46
CA GLY A 64 -13.76 2.54 -0.03
C GLY A 64 -13.88 1.67 1.22
N ALA A 65 -13.13 0.57 1.28
CA ALA A 65 -13.09 -0.32 2.45
C ALA A 65 -12.35 0.34 3.64
N VAL A 66 -11.27 1.06 3.38
CA VAL A 66 -10.48 1.78 4.41
C VAL A 66 -11.37 2.80 5.14
N LEU A 67 -12.07 3.65 4.38
CA LEU A 67 -12.94 4.68 4.92
C LEU A 67 -14.17 4.07 5.62
N LYS A 68 -14.79 3.05 5.00
CA LYS A 68 -15.93 2.34 5.58
C LYS A 68 -15.60 1.72 6.94
N ASN A 69 -14.37 1.26 7.15
CA ASN A 69 -13.92 0.63 8.40
C ASN A 69 -13.22 1.59 9.36
N ASP A 70 -13.23 2.90 9.06
CA ASP A 70 -12.65 3.96 9.91
C ASP A 70 -11.19 3.68 10.31
N ALA A 71 -10.35 3.29 9.34
CA ALA A 71 -8.93 3.09 9.61
C ALA A 71 -8.27 4.39 10.05
N GLY A 72 -7.35 4.31 10.99
CA GLY A 72 -6.58 5.45 11.50
C GLY A 72 -5.65 6.09 10.48
N GLY A 73 -5.40 5.39 9.38
CA GLY A 73 -4.53 5.80 8.29
C GLY A 73 -4.26 4.63 7.34
N VAL A 74 -3.34 4.84 6.41
CA VAL A 74 -2.78 3.79 5.56
C VAL A 74 -1.35 3.52 6.04
N GLY A 75 -1.15 2.37 6.67
CA GLY A 75 0.16 1.95 7.18
C GLY A 75 1.06 1.35 6.10
N LEU A 76 0.47 0.89 5.00
CA LEU A 76 1.19 0.42 3.84
C LEU A 76 0.33 0.55 2.57
N PHE A 77 0.76 1.40 1.65
CA PHE A 77 0.33 1.34 0.26
C PHE A 77 1.41 0.59 -0.55
N ARG A 78 1.02 -0.54 -1.10
CA ARG A 78 1.92 -1.39 -1.90
C ARG A 78 1.98 -0.89 -3.34
N SER A 79 2.90 0.01 -3.63
CA SER A 79 2.99 0.69 -4.92
C SER A 79 3.32 -0.24 -6.10
N GLU A 80 3.82 -1.45 -5.84
CA GLU A 80 4.13 -2.43 -6.88
C GLU A 80 2.92 -2.83 -7.72
N PHE A 81 1.69 -2.73 -7.21
CA PHE A 81 0.49 -3.00 -8.00
C PHE A 81 0.33 -2.06 -9.19
N LEU A 82 0.80 -0.80 -9.08
CA LEU A 82 0.83 0.13 -10.22
C LEU A 82 1.72 -0.38 -11.36
N TYR A 83 2.75 -1.14 -11.04
CA TYR A 83 3.64 -1.75 -12.02
C TYR A 83 3.08 -3.06 -12.55
N LEU A 84 2.45 -3.88 -11.69
CA LEU A 84 1.89 -5.18 -12.06
C LEU A 84 0.68 -5.07 -13.00
N GLU A 85 -0.09 -4.00 -12.88
CA GLU A 85 -1.29 -3.75 -13.69
C GLU A 85 -0.98 -3.13 -15.06
N ASN A 86 0.27 -2.75 -15.32
CA ASN A 86 0.70 -2.13 -16.57
C ASN A 86 1.62 -3.06 -17.39
N SER A 87 1.66 -2.85 -18.69
CA SER A 87 2.58 -3.54 -19.62
C SER A 87 3.91 -2.81 -19.81
N THR A 88 4.05 -1.61 -19.24
CA THR A 88 5.25 -0.76 -19.28
C THR A 88 5.43 -0.08 -17.94
N TYR A 89 6.59 0.57 -17.72
CA TYR A 89 6.77 1.38 -16.51
C TYR A 89 5.69 2.45 -16.39
N PRO A 90 5.02 2.56 -15.24
CA PRO A 90 4.03 3.60 -15.02
C PRO A 90 4.71 4.97 -15.06
N THR A 91 4.11 5.91 -15.76
CA THR A 91 4.62 7.28 -15.88
C THR A 91 4.54 8.01 -14.54
N GLU A 92 5.26 9.14 -14.43
CA GLU A 92 5.17 10.02 -13.26
C GLU A 92 3.73 10.46 -13.00
N GLU A 93 2.98 10.83 -14.05
CA GLU A 93 1.59 11.28 -13.92
C GLU A 93 0.64 10.18 -13.44
N GLN A 94 0.80 8.95 -13.94
CA GLN A 94 -0.01 7.80 -13.48
C GLN A 94 0.24 7.53 -11.99
N GLN A 95 1.50 7.53 -11.56
CA GLN A 95 1.87 7.34 -10.16
C GLN A 95 1.39 8.51 -9.30
N PHE A 96 1.60 9.74 -9.75
CA PHE A 96 1.15 10.94 -9.05
C PHE A 96 -0.37 10.94 -8.83
N ALA A 97 -1.15 10.63 -9.86
CA ALA A 97 -2.61 10.57 -9.76
C ALA A 97 -3.07 9.57 -8.69
N ALA A 98 -2.47 8.36 -8.68
CA ALA A 98 -2.79 7.34 -7.69
C ALA A 98 -2.40 7.77 -6.26
N TYR A 99 -1.18 8.27 -6.06
CA TYR A 99 -0.71 8.70 -4.74
C TYR A 99 -1.49 9.89 -4.22
N LYS A 100 -1.73 10.90 -5.05
CA LYS A 100 -2.56 12.06 -4.72
C LYS A 100 -3.94 11.63 -4.25
N GLN A 101 -4.61 10.78 -5.01
CA GLN A 101 -5.96 10.32 -4.67
C GLN A 101 -6.00 9.61 -3.32
N VAL A 102 -5.01 8.77 -3.00
CA VAL A 102 -4.94 8.10 -1.69
C VAL A 102 -4.74 9.12 -0.58
N VAL A 103 -3.79 10.02 -0.74
CA VAL A 103 -3.43 11.03 0.29
C VAL A 103 -4.59 11.99 0.57
N GLU A 104 -5.25 12.49 -0.47
CA GLU A 104 -6.44 13.37 -0.36
C GLU A 104 -7.60 12.65 0.32
N SER A 105 -7.90 11.41 -0.11
CA SER A 105 -9.02 10.63 0.44
C SER A 105 -8.86 10.34 1.94
N MET A 106 -7.64 10.29 2.44
CA MET A 106 -7.37 10.06 3.86
C MET A 106 -7.50 11.31 4.74
N ALA A 107 -7.78 12.49 4.16
CA ALA A 107 -8.14 13.73 4.87
C ALA A 107 -7.19 14.07 6.03
N GLY A 108 -5.88 14.04 5.79
CA GLY A 108 -4.84 14.36 6.77
C GLY A 108 -4.42 13.18 7.68
N LYS A 109 -5.13 12.05 7.66
CA LYS A 109 -4.65 10.80 8.29
C LYS A 109 -3.36 10.35 7.61
N LYS A 110 -2.48 9.69 8.35
CA LYS A 110 -1.17 9.24 7.86
C LYS A 110 -1.31 8.23 6.72
N VAL A 111 -0.51 8.42 5.67
CA VAL A 111 -0.40 7.51 4.52
C VAL A 111 1.07 7.17 4.30
N ILE A 112 1.42 5.91 4.50
CA ILE A 112 2.77 5.40 4.24
C ILE A 112 2.76 4.71 2.88
N ILE A 113 3.51 5.23 1.92
CA ILE A 113 3.67 4.65 0.59
C ILE A 113 5.03 3.99 0.51
N ARG A 114 5.03 2.68 0.25
CA ARG A 114 6.25 1.92 0.02
C ARG A 114 6.71 2.13 -1.42
N THR A 115 7.99 2.43 -1.61
CA THR A 115 8.60 2.46 -2.94
C THR A 115 8.61 1.05 -3.54
N LEU A 116 8.96 0.95 -4.82
CA LEU A 116 8.99 -0.28 -5.59
C LEU A 116 9.53 -1.48 -4.80
N ASP A 117 8.73 -2.56 -4.72
CA ASP A 117 9.14 -3.86 -4.16
C ASP A 117 8.83 -4.99 -5.15
N ILE A 118 9.47 -4.94 -6.31
CA ILE A 118 9.42 -5.96 -7.35
C ILE A 118 10.74 -6.72 -7.34
N GLY A 119 10.67 -8.02 -7.60
CA GLY A 119 11.79 -8.94 -7.76
C GLY A 119 11.42 -10.03 -8.76
N ALA A 120 12.33 -11.01 -8.98
CA ALA A 120 12.13 -12.09 -9.92
C ALA A 120 10.97 -13.05 -9.58
N ASP A 121 10.40 -12.95 -8.38
CA ASP A 121 9.19 -13.65 -7.91
C ASP A 121 7.88 -13.09 -8.48
N LYS A 122 7.92 -11.86 -9.01
CA LYS A 122 6.78 -11.21 -9.64
C LYS A 122 7.03 -11.14 -11.15
N GLN A 123 6.15 -11.75 -11.92
CA GLN A 123 6.27 -11.78 -13.39
C GLN A 123 5.90 -10.41 -13.97
N VAL A 124 6.92 -9.59 -14.17
CA VAL A 124 6.81 -8.28 -14.82
C VAL A 124 7.83 -8.25 -15.95
N ASP A 125 7.42 -8.71 -17.13
CA ASP A 125 8.31 -8.96 -18.27
C ASP A 125 9.17 -7.75 -18.68
N TYR A 126 8.59 -6.56 -18.64
CA TYR A 126 9.29 -5.34 -19.04
C TYR A 126 10.41 -4.91 -18.07
N PHE A 127 10.49 -5.49 -16.85
CA PHE A 127 11.65 -5.32 -15.96
C PHE A 127 12.87 -6.11 -16.45
N ASN A 128 12.63 -7.17 -17.24
CA ASN A 128 13.68 -8.05 -17.76
C ASN A 128 14.64 -8.51 -16.65
N LEU A 129 14.08 -9.01 -15.55
CA LEU A 129 14.85 -9.54 -14.42
C LEU A 129 15.29 -10.97 -14.72
N ALA A 130 16.55 -11.27 -14.42
CA ALA A 130 17.04 -12.64 -14.50
C ALA A 130 16.29 -13.53 -13.48
N LYS A 131 16.08 -14.79 -13.85
CA LYS A 131 15.49 -15.77 -12.94
C LYS A 131 16.47 -16.07 -11.80
N GLU A 132 15.99 -16.05 -10.57
CA GLU A 132 16.75 -16.30 -9.36
C GLU A 132 16.17 -17.47 -8.58
N GLU A 133 17.03 -18.25 -7.90
CA GLU A 133 16.58 -19.34 -7.02
C GLU A 133 15.90 -18.81 -5.75
N ASN A 134 16.40 -17.70 -5.21
CA ASN A 134 15.90 -17.04 -4.01
C ASN A 134 15.54 -15.57 -4.28
N PRO A 135 14.45 -15.28 -5.00
CA PRO A 135 14.09 -13.90 -5.38
C PRO A 135 13.88 -12.96 -4.19
N ALA A 136 13.49 -13.50 -3.02
CA ALA A 136 13.30 -12.71 -1.82
C ALA A 136 14.60 -12.07 -1.29
N LEU A 137 15.75 -12.69 -1.55
CA LEU A 137 17.07 -12.21 -1.15
C LEU A 137 17.89 -11.63 -2.32
N GLY A 138 17.34 -11.68 -3.52
CA GLY A 138 17.99 -11.34 -4.76
C GLY A 138 17.92 -9.87 -5.17
N TYR A 139 17.97 -9.65 -6.48
CA TYR A 139 17.92 -8.33 -7.10
C TYR A 139 16.47 -7.81 -7.14
N ARG A 140 16.09 -7.04 -6.12
CA ARG A 140 14.75 -6.51 -5.94
C ARG A 140 14.72 -5.18 -5.19
N ALA A 141 13.57 -4.55 -5.17
CA ALA A 141 13.26 -3.40 -4.33
C ALA A 141 14.31 -2.28 -4.45
N ILE A 142 14.86 -1.80 -3.33
CA ILE A 142 15.85 -0.73 -3.32
C ILE A 142 17.09 -1.06 -4.17
N ARG A 143 17.45 -2.31 -4.32
CA ARG A 143 18.59 -2.73 -5.15
C ARG A 143 18.35 -2.40 -6.63
N ILE A 144 17.12 -2.60 -7.12
CA ILE A 144 16.69 -2.17 -8.45
C ILE A 144 16.70 -0.64 -8.51
N CYS A 145 16.11 0.03 -7.53
CA CYS A 145 15.99 1.48 -7.49
C CYS A 145 17.35 2.20 -7.55
N LEU A 146 18.36 1.66 -6.87
CA LEU A 146 19.70 2.28 -6.84
C LEU A 146 20.53 1.98 -8.09
N THR A 147 20.24 0.90 -8.82
CA THR A 147 20.95 0.55 -10.07
C THR A 147 20.22 1.02 -11.33
N ARG A 148 18.92 1.34 -11.21
CA ARG A 148 18.07 1.92 -12.26
C ARG A 148 17.44 3.22 -11.74
N PRO A 149 18.26 4.27 -11.53
CA PRO A 149 17.81 5.50 -10.87
C PRO A 149 16.70 6.24 -11.61
N GLU A 150 16.55 6.05 -12.91
CA GLU A 150 15.46 6.62 -13.72
C GLU A 150 14.08 6.13 -13.26
N ILE A 151 13.94 4.85 -12.90
CA ILE A 151 12.69 4.29 -12.38
C ILE A 151 12.41 4.89 -11.00
N PHE A 152 13.44 4.96 -10.16
CA PHE A 152 13.34 5.45 -8.80
C PHE A 152 13.03 6.94 -8.75
N LYS A 153 13.70 7.76 -9.56
CA LYS A 153 13.43 9.20 -9.67
C LYS A 153 11.99 9.46 -10.12
N THR A 154 11.51 8.75 -11.14
CA THR A 154 10.11 8.87 -11.60
C THR A 154 9.13 8.63 -10.44
N GLN A 155 9.35 7.59 -9.63
CA GLN A 155 8.51 7.31 -8.47
C GLN A 155 8.64 8.38 -7.38
N LEU A 156 9.85 8.81 -7.04
CA LEU A 156 10.10 9.84 -6.04
C LEU A 156 9.49 11.19 -6.44
N ARG A 157 9.60 11.59 -7.71
CA ARG A 157 8.95 12.81 -8.22
C ARG A 157 7.44 12.76 -7.99
N ALA A 158 6.80 11.66 -8.37
CA ALA A 158 5.36 11.46 -8.15
C ALA A 158 4.98 11.52 -6.65
N LEU A 159 5.78 10.92 -5.77
CA LEU A 159 5.56 10.93 -4.32
C LEU A 159 5.72 12.33 -3.73
N TYR A 160 6.78 13.05 -4.09
CA TYR A 160 7.00 14.42 -3.60
C TYR A 160 5.94 15.39 -4.10
N ARG A 161 5.50 15.30 -5.35
CA ARG A 161 4.36 16.06 -5.88
C ARG A 161 3.06 15.73 -5.13
N ALA A 162 2.83 14.48 -4.78
CA ALA A 162 1.66 14.06 -4.00
C ALA A 162 1.72 14.51 -2.53
N SER A 163 2.89 14.78 -1.99
CA SER A 163 3.09 15.10 -0.58
C SER A 163 2.32 16.33 -0.10
N VAL A 164 2.08 17.32 -0.97
CA VAL A 164 1.37 18.56 -0.61
C VAL A 164 -0.12 18.35 -0.34
N TYR A 165 -0.68 17.22 -0.76
CA TYR A 165 -2.11 16.95 -0.64
C TYR A 165 -2.52 16.29 0.69
N GLY A 166 -1.58 15.98 1.58
CA GLY A 166 -1.91 15.43 2.90
C GLY A 166 -0.69 14.97 3.69
N ASN A 167 -0.87 14.00 4.58
CA ASN A 167 0.17 13.48 5.47
C ASN A 167 0.80 12.21 4.88
N LEU A 168 1.74 12.40 3.94
CA LEU A 168 2.45 11.32 3.25
C LEU A 168 3.79 11.03 3.93
N SER A 169 4.11 9.74 4.09
CA SER A 169 5.43 9.22 4.46
C SER A 169 5.89 8.23 3.42
N ILE A 170 7.21 8.13 3.18
CA ILE A 170 7.79 7.23 2.19
C ILE A 170 8.56 6.13 2.91
N MET A 171 8.28 4.87 2.58
CA MET A 171 9.01 3.71 3.10
C MET A 171 9.86 3.08 2.00
N PHE A 172 11.13 2.81 2.29
CA PHE A 172 12.08 2.15 1.41
C PHE A 172 12.28 0.69 1.86
N PRO A 173 11.84 -0.29 1.06
CA PRO A 173 11.95 -1.69 1.43
C PRO A 173 13.37 -2.23 1.25
N MET A 174 13.74 -3.23 2.06
CA MET A 174 14.97 -4.02 1.91
C MET A 174 16.28 -3.28 2.18
N ILE A 175 16.27 -2.25 3.00
CA ILE A 175 17.48 -1.52 3.40
C ILE A 175 18.36 -2.41 4.29
N ILE A 176 19.63 -2.52 3.95
CA ILE A 176 20.63 -3.31 4.69
C ILE A 176 21.87 -2.52 5.11
N SER A 177 22.02 -1.29 4.66
CA SER A 177 23.21 -0.49 4.95
C SER A 177 22.96 1.01 5.05
N VAL A 178 23.80 1.69 5.84
CA VAL A 178 23.83 3.16 5.90
C VAL A 178 24.21 3.79 4.56
N LYS A 179 24.99 3.10 3.74
CA LYS A 179 25.36 3.58 2.40
C LYS A 179 24.13 3.72 1.49
N GLU A 180 23.22 2.75 1.54
CA GLU A 180 21.98 2.81 0.79
C GLU A 180 21.14 4.01 1.23
N VAL A 181 20.98 4.23 2.54
CA VAL A 181 20.25 5.39 3.08
C VAL A 181 20.85 6.71 2.61
N ARG A 182 22.17 6.83 2.62
CA ARG A 182 22.86 8.05 2.11
C ARG A 182 22.58 8.24 0.62
N LYS A 183 22.68 7.18 -0.18
CA LYS A 183 22.42 7.26 -1.63
C LYS A 183 20.96 7.62 -1.94
N ILE A 184 20.01 7.06 -1.20
CA ILE A 184 18.59 7.44 -1.31
C ILE A 184 18.41 8.93 -1.04
N LYS A 185 19.00 9.45 0.04
CA LYS A 185 18.91 10.88 0.39
C LYS A 185 19.52 11.79 -0.69
N GLU A 186 20.65 11.40 -1.29
CA GLU A 186 21.23 12.11 -2.42
C GLU A 186 20.26 12.21 -3.59
N ILE A 187 19.66 11.07 -4.00
CA ILE A 187 18.69 11.03 -5.10
C ILE A 187 17.43 11.84 -4.77
N ILE A 188 16.98 11.82 -3.51
CA ILE A 188 15.86 12.65 -3.05
C ILE A 188 16.16 14.14 -3.23
N GLU A 189 17.34 14.60 -2.84
CA GLU A 189 17.70 16.03 -3.00
C GLU A 189 17.84 16.41 -4.47
N GLU A 190 18.34 15.53 -5.34
CA GLU A 190 18.31 15.73 -6.79
C GLU A 190 16.87 15.90 -7.29
N VAL A 191 15.96 15.00 -6.92
CA VAL A 191 14.54 15.06 -7.30
C VAL A 191 13.86 16.34 -6.80
N LYS A 192 14.11 16.74 -5.55
CA LYS A 192 13.57 17.98 -5.00
C LYS A 192 14.08 19.21 -5.77
N ALA A 193 15.38 19.22 -6.14
CA ALA A 193 15.96 20.30 -6.94
C ALA A 193 15.28 20.39 -8.32
N GLU A 194 15.12 19.25 -9.02
CA GLU A 194 14.43 19.18 -10.31
C GLU A 194 12.99 19.73 -10.20
N LEU A 195 12.22 19.30 -9.20
CA LEU A 195 10.84 19.76 -9.00
C LEU A 195 10.75 21.26 -8.71
N ARG A 196 11.72 21.83 -7.94
CA ARG A 196 11.77 23.27 -7.69
C ARG A 196 12.09 24.08 -8.96
N GLU A 197 13.02 23.60 -9.78
CA GLU A 197 13.36 24.24 -11.07
C GLU A 197 12.17 24.25 -12.03
N GLU A 198 11.35 23.19 -11.99
CA GLU A 198 10.12 23.09 -12.79
C GLU A 198 8.93 23.87 -12.16
N GLY A 199 9.09 24.44 -10.98
CA GLY A 199 8.03 25.17 -10.27
C GLY A 199 6.91 24.25 -9.75
N LEU A 200 7.18 22.96 -9.58
CA LEU A 200 6.22 21.99 -9.09
C LEU A 200 6.19 21.96 -7.55
N PRO A 201 4.99 21.89 -6.94
CA PRO A 201 4.86 21.92 -5.49
C PRO A 201 5.34 20.60 -4.85
N LEU A 202 6.05 20.72 -3.72
CA LEU A 202 6.47 19.59 -2.89
C LEU A 202 6.54 19.99 -1.41
N LYS A 203 6.48 19.01 -0.51
CA LYS A 203 6.87 19.20 0.90
C LYS A 203 8.33 18.88 1.09
N GLU A 204 9.03 19.72 1.85
CA GLU A 204 10.47 19.53 2.15
C GLU A 204 10.72 18.43 3.18
N ASP A 205 9.83 18.31 4.16
CA ASP A 205 9.93 17.48 5.37
C ASP A 205 9.05 16.23 5.31
N VAL A 206 9.07 15.53 4.18
CA VAL A 206 8.39 14.22 4.08
C VAL A 206 9.11 13.22 4.97
N GLU A 207 8.35 12.53 5.85
CA GLU A 207 8.88 11.48 6.71
C GLU A 207 9.38 10.30 5.87
N LEU A 208 10.60 9.82 6.17
CA LEU A 208 11.28 8.73 5.48
C LEU A 208 11.53 7.57 6.45
N GLY A 209 11.21 6.34 6.01
CA GLY A 209 11.38 5.13 6.78
C GLY A 209 11.87 3.94 5.95
#